data_7b5d8d16ed8799ea262b7877a17f2289
#
_entry.id   7b5d8d16ed8799ea262b7877a17f2289
#
_cell.length_a   1.000
_cell.length_b   1.000
_cell.length_c   1.000
_cell.angle_alpha   90.00
_cell.angle_beta   90.00
_cell.angle_gamma   90.00
#
_symmetry.space_group_name_H-M   'P 1'
#
loop_
_entity.id
_entity.type
_entity.pdbx_description
1 polymer ?
#
loop_
_entity_poly.entity_id
_entity_poly.type
_entity_poly.pdbx_seq_one_letter_code
_entity_poly.pdbx_strand_id
1 'polypeptide(L)'
;MRKLLGLGLLGLLGALPAVASSGADGRLVEAVRDNDHAAIKRLLAAHVNVNALLPDKTTVLAWAVDRQDVESVQMLLAAGAKPNVTGVDGATPVTLACELGNPEIVASLLKAGGNANATRADGIAALSLCAGSSTPEALDMLVAKGAKVDAANPEGQTALMWAAFKGRTDNIKFLLAHGANANAVEQKGFTPLFYALRSKEPAAPQTLLDAGANGKSTLPDGTSVVAAAVANNDVPFAITVVSRGADLVQRDSEGRQLLHVAAASGNADLVKMVLSKGVDPNAMSEPPPPPAPPVQVAQLVAGGGGQKVARADGTRPPPPRPVAKTPLIFAAEAGSAPAMKALVEAGAKVSIKAPDGTTVALAAAGSGNLDAMKYALELDPDLTAIGPNHRSIMHYAIENKNPDTAIPMLQYLADKGAKLDEKNAKGDTPGDFINRGGQQDIRIFYIQLLKDHGIVSQHDH
;
A
#
# COMPACT_ATOMS: atom_id res chain seq x y z
N MET A 1 1.91 7.30 -6.23
CA MET A 1 0.88 7.53 -5.20
C MET A 1 1.37 8.36 -4.00
N ARG A 2 2.14 9.44 -4.23
CA ARG A 2 2.72 10.28 -3.15
C ARG A 2 2.12 11.69 -3.09
N LYS A 3 0.94 11.94 -3.70
CA LYS A 3 0.32 13.29 -3.80
C LYS A 3 -1.11 13.41 -3.26
N LEU A 4 -1.56 12.50 -2.40
CA LEU A 4 -2.91 12.56 -1.81
C LEU A 4 -2.91 12.60 -0.27
N LEU A 5 -1.77 12.87 0.35
CA LEU A 5 -1.67 13.06 1.79
C LEU A 5 -0.85 14.32 2.04
N GLY A 6 -1.54 15.41 2.38
CA GLY A 6 -0.86 16.57 2.95
C GLY A 6 -0.96 17.84 2.14
N LEU A 7 -2.16 18.35 1.97
CA LEU A 7 -2.41 19.77 1.91
C LEU A 7 -3.41 20.09 3.01
N GLY A 8 -3.01 19.76 4.23
CA GLY A 8 -3.46 20.53 5.35
C GLY A 8 -2.89 21.94 5.18
N LEU A 9 -3.67 22.95 5.47
CA LEU A 9 -3.26 24.36 5.54
C LEU A 9 -2.08 24.64 6.52
N LEU A 10 -1.23 23.69 6.78
CA LEU A 10 -0.03 23.73 7.64
C LEU A 10 1.22 24.28 6.93
N GLY A 11 1.06 25.07 5.87
CA GLY A 11 2.16 25.58 5.06
C GLY A 11 2.27 27.08 4.89
N LEU A 12 1.45 27.91 5.53
CA LEU A 12 1.53 29.38 5.42
C LEU A 12 1.64 30.11 6.77
N LEU A 13 2.45 29.58 7.67
CA LEU A 13 3.03 30.39 8.77
C LEU A 13 4.29 31.15 8.28
N GLY A 14 4.25 31.66 7.06
CA GLY A 14 5.06 32.82 6.69
C GLY A 14 4.38 34.04 7.29
N ALA A 15 5.12 34.83 8.08
CA ALA A 15 4.69 36.13 8.55
C ALA A 15 4.15 36.94 7.36
N LEU A 16 2.83 36.87 7.12
CA LEU A 16 2.16 37.83 6.28
C LEU A 16 2.33 39.17 6.98
N PRO A 17 2.74 40.25 6.26
CA PRO A 17 2.77 41.57 6.84
C PRO A 17 1.40 41.85 7.46
N ALA A 18 1.39 42.45 8.64
CA ALA A 18 0.16 42.95 9.26
C ALA A 18 -0.59 43.79 8.21
N VAL A 19 -1.55 43.17 7.53
CA VAL A 19 -2.48 43.89 6.68
C VAL A 19 -3.32 44.68 7.67
N ALA A 20 -3.00 45.92 7.78
CA ALA A 20 -3.85 46.88 8.45
C ALA A 20 -5.19 46.89 7.72
N SER A 21 -6.08 45.94 8.08
CA SER A 21 -7.47 45.97 7.67
C SER A 21 -8.10 47.11 8.43
N SER A 22 -8.28 48.23 7.73
CA SER A 22 -8.91 49.45 8.27
C SER A 22 -10.41 49.26 8.49
N GLY A 23 -10.78 48.37 9.43
CA GLY A 23 -12.17 48.09 9.75
C GLY A 23 -12.37 47.20 10.98
N ALA A 24 -13.56 47.27 11.56
CA ALA A 24 -13.96 46.45 12.71
C ALA A 24 -13.81 44.93 12.45
N ASP A 25 -13.90 44.49 11.19
CA ASP A 25 -13.84 43.10 10.76
C ASP A 25 -12.44 42.51 10.95
N GLY A 26 -11.36 43.26 10.67
CA GLY A 26 -9.98 42.83 10.90
C GLY A 26 -9.68 42.61 12.39
N ARG A 27 -10.19 43.46 13.27
CA ARG A 27 -10.04 43.29 14.71
C ARG A 27 -10.72 42.05 15.25
N LEU A 28 -11.86 41.68 14.66
CA LEU A 28 -12.56 40.44 15.04
C LEU A 28 -11.76 39.20 14.64
N VAL A 29 -11.13 39.20 13.46
CA VAL A 29 -10.25 38.14 13.01
C VAL A 29 -9.03 37.98 13.94
N GLU A 30 -8.39 39.12 14.30
CA GLU A 30 -7.26 39.13 15.23
C GLU A 30 -7.67 38.56 16.60
N ALA A 31 -8.81 38.98 17.14
CA ALA A 31 -9.33 38.47 18.41
C ALA A 31 -9.59 36.95 18.35
N VAL A 32 -10.15 36.45 17.24
CA VAL A 32 -10.35 34.99 17.05
C VAL A 32 -9.00 34.25 16.91
N ARG A 33 -8.04 34.81 16.18
CA ARG A 33 -6.70 34.21 16.05
C ARG A 33 -5.97 34.12 17.38
N ASP A 34 -6.17 35.12 18.25
CA ASP A 34 -5.51 35.20 19.56
C ASP A 34 -6.30 34.49 20.68
N ASN A 35 -7.47 33.91 20.35
CA ASN A 35 -8.45 33.35 21.30
C ASN A 35 -8.84 34.32 22.41
N ASP A 36 -8.93 35.65 22.08
CA ASP A 36 -9.38 36.69 23.02
C ASP A 36 -10.91 36.76 23.04
N HIS A 37 -11.50 35.82 23.80
CA HIS A 37 -12.97 35.74 23.96
C HIS A 37 -13.58 37.04 24.50
N ALA A 38 -12.84 37.80 25.32
CA ALA A 38 -13.34 39.09 25.85
C ALA A 38 -13.40 40.13 24.73
N ALA A 39 -12.39 40.19 23.86
CA ALA A 39 -12.41 41.10 22.70
C ALA A 39 -13.50 40.66 21.69
N ILE A 40 -13.66 39.36 21.45
CA ILE A 40 -14.74 38.84 20.59
C ILE A 40 -16.10 39.28 21.10
N LYS A 41 -16.40 39.08 22.38
CA LYS A 41 -17.68 39.52 23.01
C LYS A 41 -17.91 41.01 22.85
N ARG A 42 -16.90 41.87 23.11
CA ARG A 42 -16.98 43.32 22.96
C ARG A 42 -17.27 43.75 21.51
N LEU A 43 -16.58 43.13 20.54
CA LEU A 43 -16.73 43.43 19.13
C LEU A 43 -18.10 42.99 18.60
N LEU A 44 -18.59 41.83 19.01
CA LEU A 44 -19.92 41.32 18.65
C LEU A 44 -21.03 42.22 19.24
N ALA A 45 -20.87 42.69 20.49
CA ALA A 45 -21.77 43.65 21.11
C ALA A 45 -21.79 45.03 20.39
N ALA A 46 -20.69 45.38 19.71
CA ALA A 46 -20.61 46.57 18.85
C ALA A 46 -21.18 46.34 17.44
N HIS A 47 -21.86 45.21 17.20
CA HIS A 47 -22.53 44.85 15.94
C HIS A 47 -21.61 44.87 14.71
N VAL A 48 -20.34 44.42 14.85
CA VAL A 48 -19.46 44.25 13.70
C VAL A 48 -20.04 43.21 12.74
N ASN A 49 -19.75 43.35 11.44
CA ASN A 49 -20.23 42.40 10.45
C ASN A 49 -19.51 41.05 10.56
N VAL A 50 -20.12 40.10 11.27
CA VAL A 50 -19.62 38.75 11.50
C VAL A 50 -19.53 37.90 10.21
N ASN A 51 -20.18 38.33 9.12
CA ASN A 51 -20.21 37.63 7.83
C ASN A 51 -19.36 38.33 6.75
N ALA A 52 -18.51 39.28 7.12
CA ALA A 52 -17.60 39.89 6.16
C ALA A 52 -16.63 38.84 5.60
N LEU A 53 -16.44 38.88 4.29
CA LEU A 53 -15.44 38.06 3.63
C LEU A 53 -14.06 38.69 3.78
N LEU A 54 -13.10 37.93 4.15
CA LEU A 54 -11.68 38.30 4.18
C LEU A 54 -11.08 38.34 2.78
N PRO A 55 -9.89 38.93 2.58
CA PRO A 55 -9.23 38.94 1.26
C PRO A 55 -9.04 37.58 0.62
N ASP A 56 -8.87 36.54 1.43
CA ASP A 56 -8.76 35.15 1.05
C ASP A 56 -10.13 34.46 0.85
N LYS A 57 -11.22 35.23 0.85
CA LYS A 57 -12.61 34.75 0.75
C LYS A 57 -13.07 33.84 1.88
N THR A 58 -12.32 33.76 2.97
CA THR A 58 -12.75 33.05 4.18
C THR A 58 -13.61 33.94 5.07
N THR A 59 -14.19 33.39 6.12
CA THR A 59 -14.97 34.10 7.14
C THR A 59 -14.31 33.95 8.51
N VAL A 60 -14.64 34.87 9.42
CA VAL A 60 -14.21 34.75 10.82
C VAL A 60 -14.66 33.42 11.45
N LEU A 61 -15.84 32.92 11.07
CA LEU A 61 -16.32 31.62 11.54
C LEU A 61 -15.42 30.48 11.06
N ALA A 62 -14.95 30.50 9.80
CA ALA A 62 -14.02 29.49 9.30
C ALA A 62 -12.68 29.50 10.07
N TRP A 63 -12.18 30.69 10.43
CA TRP A 63 -10.99 30.82 11.28
C TRP A 63 -11.19 30.27 12.68
N ALA A 64 -12.36 30.52 13.32
CA ALA A 64 -12.67 29.95 14.63
C ALA A 64 -12.74 28.41 14.58
N VAL A 65 -13.29 27.86 13.49
CA VAL A 65 -13.31 26.41 13.25
C VAL A 65 -11.90 25.86 13.05
N ASP A 66 -11.05 26.52 12.24
CA ASP A 66 -9.66 26.14 12.01
C ASP A 66 -8.84 26.13 13.31
N ARG A 67 -9.08 27.12 14.18
CA ARG A 67 -8.49 27.18 15.52
C ARG A 67 -9.05 26.14 16.50
N GLN A 68 -10.10 25.43 16.11
CA GLN A 68 -10.85 24.48 16.94
C GLN A 68 -11.35 25.10 18.28
N ASP A 69 -11.63 26.41 18.25
CA ASP A 69 -12.10 27.14 19.41
C ASP A 69 -13.65 27.09 19.46
N VAL A 70 -14.15 26.16 20.24
CA VAL A 70 -15.60 25.89 20.40
C VAL A 70 -16.33 27.15 20.90
N GLU A 71 -15.75 27.89 21.88
CA GLU A 71 -16.40 29.09 22.46
C GLU A 71 -16.52 30.19 21.42
N SER A 72 -15.46 30.48 20.66
CA SER A 72 -15.52 31.45 19.57
C SER A 72 -16.52 31.05 18.49
N VAL A 73 -16.56 29.78 18.10
CA VAL A 73 -17.56 29.28 17.13
C VAL A 73 -18.96 29.50 17.63
N GLN A 74 -19.26 29.18 18.88
CA GLN A 74 -20.60 29.38 19.47
C GLN A 74 -20.98 30.87 19.57
N MET A 75 -20.05 31.73 19.98
CA MET A 75 -20.27 33.17 20.03
C MET A 75 -20.57 33.75 18.65
N LEU A 76 -19.80 33.37 17.63
CA LEU A 76 -20.00 33.85 16.27
C LEU A 76 -21.32 33.35 15.68
N LEU A 77 -21.68 32.09 15.89
CA LEU A 77 -22.98 31.55 15.46
C LEU A 77 -24.15 32.23 16.15
N ALA A 78 -24.06 32.51 17.47
CA ALA A 78 -25.06 33.27 18.20
C ALA A 78 -25.23 34.69 17.70
N ALA A 79 -24.15 35.28 17.18
CA ALA A 79 -24.17 36.64 16.55
C ALA A 79 -24.61 36.60 15.07
N GLY A 80 -25.07 35.44 14.55
CA GLY A 80 -25.61 35.29 13.19
C GLY A 80 -24.57 35.02 12.11
N ALA A 81 -23.39 34.43 12.47
CA ALA A 81 -22.46 33.95 11.47
C ALA A 81 -23.09 32.81 10.64
N LYS A 82 -22.91 32.89 9.32
CA LYS A 82 -23.48 31.93 8.35
C LYS A 82 -22.63 30.68 8.26
N PRO A 83 -23.15 29.48 8.61
CA PRO A 83 -22.37 28.25 8.66
C PRO A 83 -22.12 27.62 7.29
N ASN A 84 -22.64 28.19 6.18
CA ASN A 84 -22.59 27.62 4.85
C ASN A 84 -21.76 28.45 3.84
N VAL A 85 -21.01 29.44 4.31
CA VAL A 85 -20.13 30.22 3.43
C VAL A 85 -18.95 29.36 3.00
N THR A 86 -18.70 29.32 1.68
CA THR A 86 -17.65 28.54 1.09
C THR A 86 -16.35 29.33 0.96
N GLY A 87 -15.24 28.77 1.37
CA GLY A 87 -13.90 29.27 1.11
C GLY A 87 -13.43 29.05 -0.34
N VAL A 88 -12.18 29.43 -0.65
CA VAL A 88 -11.61 29.36 -2.01
C VAL A 88 -11.49 27.93 -2.52
N ASP A 89 -11.23 26.98 -1.64
CA ASP A 89 -11.12 25.54 -1.90
C ASP A 89 -12.46 24.80 -1.89
N GLY A 90 -13.57 25.52 -1.80
CA GLY A 90 -14.91 24.97 -1.67
C GLY A 90 -15.24 24.45 -0.27
N ALA A 91 -14.32 24.55 0.69
CA ALA A 91 -14.59 24.12 2.05
C ALA A 91 -15.65 25.02 2.72
N THR A 92 -16.57 24.41 3.44
CA THR A 92 -17.51 25.07 4.34
C THR A 92 -17.06 24.89 5.78
N PRO A 93 -17.54 25.70 6.74
CA PRO A 93 -17.27 25.44 8.16
C PRO A 93 -17.59 24.00 8.60
N VAL A 94 -18.65 23.38 8.06
CA VAL A 94 -19.00 21.98 8.37
C VAL A 94 -17.94 21.00 7.84
N THR A 95 -17.51 21.14 6.58
CA THR A 95 -16.49 20.26 6.01
C THR A 95 -15.14 20.42 6.72
N LEU A 96 -14.78 21.67 7.10
CA LEU A 96 -13.56 21.95 7.85
C LEU A 96 -13.60 21.34 9.26
N ALA A 97 -14.72 21.48 9.98
CA ALA A 97 -14.89 20.86 11.30
C ALA A 97 -14.82 19.34 11.24
N CYS A 98 -15.39 18.72 10.18
CA CYS A 98 -15.29 17.30 9.93
C CYS A 98 -13.84 16.86 9.63
N GLU A 99 -13.09 17.61 8.82
CA GLU A 99 -11.70 17.31 8.50
C GLU A 99 -10.80 17.38 9.74
N LEU A 100 -11.03 18.38 10.60
CA LEU A 100 -10.32 18.56 11.86
C LEU A 100 -10.77 17.60 12.97
N GLY A 101 -11.92 16.95 12.80
CA GLY A 101 -12.39 15.89 13.68
C GLY A 101 -13.03 16.35 14.99
N ASN A 102 -13.49 17.61 15.09
CA ASN A 102 -14.07 18.17 16.32
C ASN A 102 -15.61 17.99 16.34
N PRO A 103 -16.17 17.05 17.13
CA PRO A 103 -17.59 16.76 17.15
C PRO A 103 -18.43 17.90 17.74
N GLU A 104 -17.90 18.66 18.70
CA GLU A 104 -18.63 19.77 19.34
C GLU A 104 -18.84 20.94 18.36
N ILE A 105 -17.84 21.23 17.53
CA ILE A 105 -17.94 22.24 16.48
C ILE A 105 -18.92 21.78 15.40
N VAL A 106 -18.84 20.50 14.99
CA VAL A 106 -19.80 19.91 14.04
C VAL A 106 -21.23 20.07 14.57
N ALA A 107 -21.45 19.73 15.85
CA ALA A 107 -22.77 19.89 16.50
C ALA A 107 -23.26 21.34 16.46
N SER A 108 -22.40 22.29 16.83
CA SER A 108 -22.71 23.72 16.88
C SER A 108 -23.09 24.27 15.50
N LEU A 109 -22.33 23.88 14.46
CA LEU A 109 -22.59 24.28 13.09
C LEU A 109 -23.89 23.69 12.53
N LEU A 110 -24.16 22.40 12.77
CA LEU A 110 -25.38 21.72 12.32
C LEU A 110 -26.62 22.26 13.03
N LYS A 111 -26.50 22.64 14.32
CA LYS A 111 -27.57 23.28 15.07
C LYS A 111 -27.92 24.67 14.50
N ALA A 112 -26.90 25.40 14.01
CA ALA A 112 -27.05 26.69 13.37
C ALA A 112 -27.51 26.64 11.90
N GLY A 113 -27.87 25.47 11.38
CA GLY A 113 -28.32 25.25 9.98
C GLY A 113 -27.21 25.00 8.98
N GLY A 114 -26.07 24.50 9.46
CA GLY A 114 -24.99 23.98 8.59
C GLY A 114 -25.49 22.85 7.71
N ASN A 115 -25.03 22.82 6.45
CA ASN A 115 -25.41 21.80 5.48
C ASN A 115 -24.70 20.47 5.73
N ALA A 116 -25.43 19.47 6.19
CA ALA A 116 -24.90 18.11 6.43
C ALA A 116 -24.44 17.39 5.14
N ASN A 117 -24.91 17.83 3.96
CA ASN A 117 -24.49 17.34 2.66
C ASN A 117 -23.47 18.27 1.97
N ALA A 118 -22.80 19.14 2.73
CA ALA A 118 -21.75 19.99 2.18
C ALA A 118 -20.60 19.13 1.62
N THR A 119 -20.05 19.59 0.49
CA THR A 119 -18.88 18.97 -0.15
C THR A 119 -17.79 20.01 -0.35
N ARG A 120 -16.55 19.57 -0.37
CA ARG A 120 -15.42 20.37 -0.83
C ARG A 120 -15.41 20.47 -2.36
N ALA A 121 -14.52 21.29 -2.93
CA ALA A 121 -14.38 21.44 -4.38
C ALA A 121 -14.00 20.12 -5.11
N ASP A 122 -13.30 19.21 -4.42
CA ASP A 122 -12.96 17.86 -4.91
C ASP A 122 -14.12 16.85 -4.77
N GLY A 123 -15.30 17.31 -4.36
CA GLY A 123 -16.50 16.49 -4.20
C GLY A 123 -16.55 15.64 -2.93
N ILE A 124 -15.55 15.73 -2.04
CA ILE A 124 -15.56 14.97 -0.80
C ILE A 124 -16.61 15.52 0.15
N ALA A 125 -17.55 14.67 0.57
CA ALA A 125 -18.65 15.06 1.44
C ALA A 125 -18.21 15.22 2.91
N ALA A 126 -18.89 16.09 3.66
CA ALA A 126 -18.67 16.26 5.11
C ALA A 126 -18.71 14.93 5.87
N LEU A 127 -19.67 14.05 5.55
CA LEU A 127 -19.75 12.72 6.17
C LEU A 127 -18.49 11.88 5.93
N SER A 128 -17.89 11.94 4.74
CA SER A 128 -16.67 11.22 4.41
C SER A 128 -15.46 11.75 5.20
N LEU A 129 -15.35 13.09 5.33
CA LEU A 129 -14.30 13.71 6.14
C LEU A 129 -14.44 13.33 7.61
N CYS A 130 -15.66 13.47 8.19
CA CYS A 130 -15.94 13.07 9.56
C CYS A 130 -15.69 11.57 9.78
N ALA A 131 -16.05 10.71 8.83
CA ALA A 131 -15.83 9.27 8.92
C ALA A 131 -14.35 8.90 9.09
N GLY A 132 -13.45 9.66 8.48
CA GLY A 132 -12.01 9.45 8.60
C GLY A 132 -11.36 10.06 9.84
N SER A 133 -11.93 11.10 10.42
CA SER A 133 -11.24 11.92 11.43
C SER A 133 -12.00 12.14 12.72
N SER A 134 -13.34 12.02 12.74
CA SER A 134 -14.17 12.33 13.89
C SER A 134 -14.70 11.07 14.59
N THR A 135 -15.75 11.20 15.38
CA THR A 135 -16.37 10.15 16.20
C THR A 135 -17.72 9.71 15.64
N PRO A 136 -18.28 8.54 16.06
CA PRO A 136 -19.62 8.11 15.67
C PRO A 136 -20.71 9.13 15.98
N GLU A 137 -20.56 9.90 17.07
CA GLU A 137 -21.53 10.92 17.46
C GLU A 137 -21.60 12.06 16.41
N ALA A 138 -20.46 12.44 15.84
CA ALA A 138 -20.45 13.43 14.76
C ALA A 138 -21.13 12.90 13.49
N LEU A 139 -20.93 11.61 13.17
CA LEU A 139 -21.58 10.96 12.06
C LEU A 139 -23.11 10.88 12.29
N ASP A 140 -23.52 10.52 13.50
CA ASP A 140 -24.95 10.46 13.88
C ASP A 140 -25.64 11.80 13.67
N MET A 141 -25.03 12.89 14.14
CA MET A 141 -25.55 14.24 13.93
C MET A 141 -25.70 14.61 12.44
N LEU A 142 -24.69 14.24 11.60
CA LEU A 142 -24.77 14.47 10.16
C LEU A 142 -25.89 13.65 9.51
N VAL A 143 -25.99 12.36 9.84
CA VAL A 143 -27.03 11.44 9.31
C VAL A 143 -28.41 11.89 9.78
N ALA A 144 -28.59 12.27 11.04
CA ALA A 144 -29.84 12.81 11.58
C ALA A 144 -30.27 14.13 10.89
N LYS A 145 -29.32 14.88 10.33
CA LYS A 145 -29.55 16.09 9.50
C LYS A 145 -29.66 15.79 7.99
N GLY A 146 -29.77 14.50 7.60
CA GLY A 146 -30.01 14.07 6.24
C GLY A 146 -28.76 13.91 5.38
N ALA A 147 -27.58 13.72 5.98
CA ALA A 147 -26.39 13.34 5.23
C ALA A 147 -26.61 11.98 4.52
N LYS A 148 -26.27 11.91 3.24
CA LYS A 148 -26.39 10.69 2.45
C LYS A 148 -25.22 9.75 2.77
N VAL A 149 -25.51 8.58 3.35
CA VAL A 149 -24.51 7.63 3.85
C VAL A 149 -23.58 7.12 2.74
N ASP A 150 -24.14 6.83 1.56
CA ASP A 150 -23.39 6.34 0.39
C ASP A 150 -23.05 7.45 -0.63
N ALA A 151 -23.07 8.73 -0.20
CA ALA A 151 -22.57 9.79 -1.06
C ALA A 151 -21.11 9.51 -1.44
N ALA A 152 -20.83 9.50 -2.73
CA ALA A 152 -19.49 9.29 -3.26
C ALA A 152 -18.95 10.56 -3.91
N ASN A 153 -17.64 10.78 -3.80
CA ASN A 153 -16.94 11.82 -4.55
C ASN A 153 -16.82 11.41 -6.04
N PRO A 154 -16.27 12.29 -6.92
CA PRO A 154 -16.08 11.96 -8.34
C PRO A 154 -15.28 10.68 -8.60
N GLU A 155 -14.36 10.30 -7.73
CA GLU A 155 -13.60 9.06 -7.84
C GLU A 155 -14.39 7.82 -7.38
N GLY A 156 -15.57 7.99 -6.82
CA GLY A 156 -16.41 6.91 -6.30
C GLY A 156 -16.14 6.54 -4.83
N GLN A 157 -15.37 7.35 -4.11
CA GLN A 157 -15.05 7.08 -2.70
C GLN A 157 -16.20 7.49 -1.79
N THR A 158 -16.58 6.58 -0.89
CA THR A 158 -17.66 6.75 0.12
C THR A 158 -17.11 7.02 1.51
N ALA A 159 -17.98 7.46 2.43
CA ALA A 159 -17.65 7.63 3.84
C ALA A 159 -17.09 6.35 4.48
N LEU A 160 -17.65 5.18 4.12
CA LEU A 160 -17.18 3.88 4.61
C LEU A 160 -15.72 3.59 4.16
N MET A 161 -15.36 3.97 2.94
CA MET A 161 -13.97 3.84 2.45
C MET A 161 -13.00 4.73 3.23
N TRP A 162 -13.42 5.95 3.57
CA TRP A 162 -12.62 6.87 4.39
C TRP A 162 -12.42 6.35 5.81
N ALA A 163 -13.50 5.88 6.47
CA ALA A 163 -13.41 5.24 7.78
C ALA A 163 -12.48 4.00 7.74
N ALA A 164 -12.63 3.17 6.71
CA ALA A 164 -11.84 1.97 6.51
C ALA A 164 -10.35 2.28 6.32
N PHE A 165 -10.01 3.25 5.46
CA PHE A 165 -8.63 3.68 5.22
C PHE A 165 -7.93 4.21 6.47
N LYS A 166 -8.67 4.91 7.33
CA LYS A 166 -8.17 5.45 8.59
C LYS A 166 -8.25 4.45 9.76
N GLY A 167 -8.80 3.25 9.54
CA GLY A 167 -8.96 2.24 10.57
C GLY A 167 -9.93 2.63 11.69
N ARG A 168 -10.91 3.50 11.39
CA ARG A 168 -11.91 3.96 12.37
C ARG A 168 -13.00 2.92 12.56
N THR A 169 -12.69 1.86 13.30
CA THR A 169 -13.55 0.69 13.43
C THR A 169 -14.97 1.03 13.95
N ASP A 170 -15.09 1.97 14.88
CA ASP A 170 -16.41 2.35 15.42
C ASP A 170 -17.20 3.17 14.37
N ASN A 171 -16.54 4.01 13.58
CA ASN A 171 -17.18 4.70 12.45
C ASN A 171 -17.59 3.71 11.35
N ILE A 172 -16.79 2.66 11.10
CA ILE A 172 -17.17 1.57 10.18
C ILE A 172 -18.45 0.90 10.66
N LYS A 173 -18.52 0.50 11.93
CA LYS A 173 -19.72 -0.12 12.54
C LYS A 173 -20.92 0.80 12.43
N PHE A 174 -20.76 2.08 12.77
CA PHE A 174 -21.82 3.08 12.66
C PHE A 174 -22.36 3.18 11.23
N LEU A 175 -21.49 3.37 10.25
CA LEU A 175 -21.88 3.53 8.83
C LEU A 175 -22.61 2.28 8.30
N LEU A 176 -22.10 1.09 8.62
CA LEU A 176 -22.73 -0.19 8.24
C LEU A 176 -24.12 -0.34 8.89
N ALA A 177 -24.28 0.04 10.15
CA ALA A 177 -25.57 0.02 10.84
C ALA A 177 -26.59 1.01 10.21
N HIS A 178 -26.11 2.06 9.55
CA HIS A 178 -26.94 3.04 8.82
C HIS A 178 -27.04 2.76 7.32
N GLY A 179 -26.72 1.54 6.89
CA GLY A 179 -26.97 1.04 5.55
C GLY A 179 -25.88 1.38 4.52
N ALA A 180 -24.65 1.73 4.98
CA ALA A 180 -23.53 1.91 4.06
C ALA A 180 -23.23 0.61 3.28
N ASN A 181 -23.00 0.74 1.97
CA ASN A 181 -22.69 -0.40 1.13
C ASN A 181 -21.25 -0.91 1.38
N ALA A 182 -21.13 -2.04 2.10
CA ALA A 182 -19.87 -2.71 2.39
C ALA A 182 -19.07 -3.12 1.12
N ASN A 183 -19.76 -3.19 -0.03
CA ASN A 183 -19.23 -3.64 -1.31
C ASN A 183 -19.19 -2.53 -2.37
N ALA A 184 -19.27 -1.26 -1.97
CA ALA A 184 -19.09 -0.14 -2.88
C ALA A 184 -17.71 -0.22 -3.56
N VAL A 185 -17.64 0.13 -4.85
CA VAL A 185 -16.41 0.06 -5.66
C VAL A 185 -16.11 1.44 -6.21
N GLU A 186 -14.91 1.96 -5.95
CA GLU A 186 -14.44 3.21 -6.55
C GLU A 186 -13.81 2.96 -7.94
N GLN A 187 -13.48 4.03 -8.67
CA GLN A 187 -13.06 3.94 -10.08
C GLN A 187 -11.85 3.03 -10.36
N LYS A 188 -10.96 2.81 -9.39
CA LYS A 188 -9.77 1.94 -9.53
C LYS A 188 -10.03 0.52 -9.03
N GLY A 189 -11.28 0.18 -8.70
CA GLY A 189 -11.68 -1.13 -8.24
C GLY A 189 -11.51 -1.39 -6.74
N PHE A 190 -11.09 -0.39 -5.95
CA PHE A 190 -10.97 -0.58 -4.51
C PHE A 190 -12.33 -0.59 -3.83
N THR A 191 -12.51 -1.55 -2.92
CA THR A 191 -13.67 -1.63 -2.01
C THR A 191 -13.28 -1.13 -0.62
N PRO A 192 -14.26 -0.89 0.30
CA PRO A 192 -13.95 -0.59 1.70
C PRO A 192 -12.99 -1.60 2.34
N LEU A 193 -13.10 -2.89 1.98
CA LEU A 193 -12.24 -3.94 2.51
C LEU A 193 -10.77 -3.78 2.08
N PHE A 194 -10.50 -3.42 0.81
CA PHE A 194 -9.14 -3.11 0.36
C PHE A 194 -8.57 -1.85 1.03
N TYR A 195 -9.41 -0.86 1.33
CA TYR A 195 -8.98 0.32 2.09
C TYR A 195 -8.63 -0.04 3.54
N ALA A 196 -9.44 -0.89 4.19
CA ALA A 196 -9.20 -1.37 5.56
C ALA A 196 -7.87 -2.14 5.69
N LEU A 197 -7.53 -2.98 4.71
CA LEU A 197 -6.26 -3.71 4.67
C LEU A 197 -5.02 -2.79 4.62
N ARG A 198 -5.18 -1.54 4.19
CA ARG A 198 -4.10 -0.54 4.17
C ARG A 198 -4.02 0.28 5.46
N SER A 199 -5.01 0.16 6.33
CA SER A 199 -4.99 0.74 7.67
C SER A 199 -4.03 -0.05 8.56
N LYS A 200 -3.63 0.53 9.69
CA LYS A 200 -2.83 -0.17 10.70
C LYS A 200 -3.72 -0.78 11.80
N GLU A 201 -5.03 -0.77 11.61
CA GLU A 201 -6.02 -1.26 12.57
C GLU A 201 -6.54 -2.63 12.15
N PRO A 202 -6.08 -3.74 12.76
CA PRO A 202 -6.45 -5.10 12.34
C PRO A 202 -7.95 -5.41 12.48
N ALA A 203 -8.66 -4.72 13.37
CA ALA A 203 -10.09 -4.92 13.56
C ALA A 203 -10.93 -4.36 12.39
N ALA A 204 -10.40 -3.41 11.61
CA ALA A 204 -11.15 -2.76 10.54
C ALA A 204 -11.52 -3.73 9.40
N PRO A 205 -10.59 -4.51 8.80
CA PRO A 205 -10.95 -5.47 7.76
C PRO A 205 -11.84 -6.59 8.30
N GLN A 206 -11.63 -7.05 9.54
CA GLN A 206 -12.48 -8.09 10.15
C GLN A 206 -13.93 -7.59 10.33
N THR A 207 -14.11 -6.35 10.81
CA THR A 207 -15.44 -5.74 10.98
C THR A 207 -16.20 -5.66 9.66
N LEU A 208 -15.53 -5.27 8.56
CA LEU A 208 -16.13 -5.23 7.24
C LEU A 208 -16.50 -6.63 6.72
N LEU A 209 -15.61 -7.60 6.91
CA LEU A 209 -15.86 -8.98 6.48
C LEU A 209 -17.02 -9.61 7.24
N ASP A 210 -17.16 -9.32 8.55
CA ASP A 210 -18.26 -9.78 9.39
C ASP A 210 -19.60 -9.14 9.01
N ALA A 211 -19.55 -7.92 8.48
CA ALA A 211 -20.71 -7.21 7.94
C ALA A 211 -21.05 -7.56 6.47
N GLY A 212 -20.43 -8.59 5.90
CA GLY A 212 -20.74 -9.09 4.56
C GLY A 212 -19.96 -8.43 3.42
N ALA A 213 -18.82 -7.79 3.72
CA ALA A 213 -17.89 -7.39 2.67
C ALA A 213 -17.39 -8.63 1.91
N ASN A 214 -17.30 -8.49 0.58
CA ASN A 214 -16.94 -9.61 -0.29
C ASN A 214 -15.43 -9.94 -0.21
N GLY A 215 -15.07 -10.96 0.57
CA GLY A 215 -13.72 -11.49 0.68
C GLY A 215 -13.15 -12.11 -0.63
N LYS A 216 -13.99 -12.32 -1.65
CA LYS A 216 -13.58 -12.83 -2.97
C LYS A 216 -13.27 -11.71 -3.97
N SER A 217 -13.41 -10.45 -3.58
CA SER A 217 -13.12 -9.32 -4.45
C SER A 217 -11.67 -9.31 -4.90
N THR A 218 -11.46 -8.82 -6.12
CA THR A 218 -10.14 -8.61 -6.71
C THR A 218 -10.04 -7.21 -7.29
N LEU A 219 -8.83 -6.67 -7.28
CA LEU A 219 -8.51 -5.46 -8.03
C LEU A 219 -8.40 -5.76 -9.53
N PRO A 220 -8.44 -4.76 -10.42
CA PRO A 220 -8.32 -4.95 -11.87
C PRO A 220 -7.03 -5.65 -12.31
N ASP A 221 -5.96 -5.58 -11.50
CA ASP A 221 -4.70 -6.28 -11.74
C ASP A 221 -4.72 -7.75 -11.24
N GLY A 222 -5.87 -8.25 -10.79
CA GLY A 222 -6.03 -9.60 -10.25
C GLY A 222 -5.63 -9.77 -8.78
N THR A 223 -5.14 -8.73 -8.10
CA THR A 223 -4.79 -8.80 -6.68
C THR A 223 -6.02 -9.14 -5.85
N SER A 224 -6.04 -10.30 -5.21
CA SER A 224 -7.14 -10.73 -4.33
C SER A 224 -7.05 -10.07 -2.94
N VAL A 225 -8.16 -10.09 -2.21
CA VAL A 225 -8.20 -9.65 -0.80
C VAL A 225 -7.15 -10.41 0.04
N VAL A 226 -6.97 -11.72 -0.21
CA VAL A 226 -5.96 -12.52 0.52
C VAL A 226 -4.54 -12.06 0.17
N ALA A 227 -4.25 -11.84 -1.12
CA ALA A 227 -2.94 -11.34 -1.53
C ALA A 227 -2.65 -9.95 -0.94
N ALA A 228 -3.66 -9.07 -0.90
CA ALA A 228 -3.53 -7.76 -0.28
C ALA A 228 -3.31 -7.85 1.24
N ALA A 229 -3.98 -8.77 1.95
CA ALA A 229 -3.77 -9.01 3.37
C ALA A 229 -2.33 -9.49 3.65
N VAL A 230 -1.86 -10.46 2.87
CA VAL A 230 -0.47 -10.96 2.95
C VAL A 230 0.54 -9.84 2.71
N ALA A 231 0.34 -9.02 1.68
CA ALA A 231 1.23 -7.90 1.36
C ALA A 231 1.29 -6.83 2.47
N ASN A 232 0.23 -6.71 3.28
CA ASN A 232 0.16 -5.84 4.44
C ASN A 232 0.54 -6.56 5.76
N ASN A 233 1.07 -7.77 5.68
CA ASN A 233 1.50 -8.61 6.82
C ASN A 233 0.35 -8.98 7.79
N ASP A 234 -0.90 -9.01 7.28
CA ASP A 234 -2.08 -9.44 8.05
C ASP A 234 -2.45 -10.90 7.70
N VAL A 235 -1.56 -11.82 8.08
CA VAL A 235 -1.76 -13.25 7.82
C VAL A 235 -2.97 -13.83 8.57
N PRO A 236 -3.27 -13.46 9.81
CA PRO A 236 -4.48 -13.95 10.48
C PRO A 236 -5.77 -13.62 9.71
N PHE A 237 -5.87 -12.42 9.16
CA PHE A 237 -6.99 -12.04 8.32
C PHE A 237 -7.01 -12.81 7.00
N ALA A 238 -5.84 -12.99 6.36
CA ALA A 238 -5.72 -13.82 5.16
C ALA A 238 -6.26 -15.24 5.37
N ILE A 239 -5.88 -15.90 6.48
CA ILE A 239 -6.38 -17.22 6.88
C ILE A 239 -7.91 -17.19 7.07
N THR A 240 -8.44 -16.13 7.70
CA THR A 240 -9.89 -15.97 7.90
C THR A 240 -10.62 -15.90 6.56
N VAL A 241 -10.13 -15.11 5.61
CA VAL A 241 -10.74 -14.99 4.27
C VAL A 241 -10.70 -16.32 3.52
N VAL A 242 -9.58 -17.06 3.58
CA VAL A 242 -9.46 -18.41 2.99
C VAL A 242 -10.45 -19.37 3.62
N SER A 243 -10.62 -19.34 4.94
CA SER A 243 -11.56 -20.21 5.65
C SER A 243 -13.02 -19.96 5.21
N ARG A 244 -13.35 -18.72 4.86
CA ARG A 244 -14.67 -18.29 4.37
C ARG A 244 -14.88 -18.50 2.86
N GLY A 245 -13.95 -19.19 2.18
CA GLY A 245 -14.11 -19.62 0.80
C GLY A 245 -13.62 -18.61 -0.25
N ALA A 246 -12.45 -18.03 -0.03
CA ALA A 246 -11.74 -17.23 -1.06
C ALA A 246 -11.58 -18.02 -2.36
N ASP A 247 -11.44 -17.32 -3.49
CA ASP A 247 -11.06 -17.96 -4.74
C ASP A 247 -9.57 -18.34 -4.68
N LEU A 248 -9.30 -19.64 -4.80
CA LEU A 248 -7.96 -20.19 -4.62
C LEU A 248 -7.20 -20.36 -5.94
N VAL A 249 -7.92 -20.37 -7.06
CA VAL A 249 -7.35 -20.68 -8.39
C VAL A 249 -7.24 -19.47 -9.31
N GLN A 250 -7.91 -18.37 -8.94
CA GLN A 250 -7.77 -17.11 -9.67
C GLN A 250 -6.31 -16.65 -9.65
N ARG A 251 -5.84 -16.12 -10.78
CA ARG A 251 -4.47 -15.65 -10.97
C ARG A 251 -4.40 -14.13 -10.86
N ASP A 252 -3.35 -13.65 -10.23
CA ASP A 252 -2.99 -12.23 -10.19
C ASP A 252 -2.26 -11.79 -11.49
N SER A 253 -1.86 -10.53 -11.56
CA SER A 253 -1.11 -9.97 -12.70
C SER A 253 0.25 -10.63 -12.96
N GLU A 254 0.78 -11.36 -11.98
CA GLU A 254 2.01 -12.15 -12.13
C GLU A 254 1.72 -13.62 -12.48
N GLY A 255 0.45 -13.97 -12.69
CA GLY A 255 0.00 -15.33 -12.99
C GLY A 255 0.04 -16.28 -11.80
N ARG A 256 0.13 -15.76 -10.57
CA ARG A 256 0.18 -16.55 -9.34
C ARG A 256 -1.22 -16.88 -8.84
N GLN A 257 -1.46 -18.10 -8.48
CA GLN A 257 -2.62 -18.51 -7.68
C GLN A 257 -2.35 -18.27 -6.20
N LEU A 258 -3.38 -18.37 -5.36
CA LEU A 258 -3.25 -18.09 -3.94
C LEU A 258 -2.19 -18.94 -3.23
N LEU A 259 -2.00 -20.21 -3.64
CA LEU A 259 -0.95 -21.04 -3.04
C LEU A 259 0.46 -20.51 -3.33
N HIS A 260 0.69 -19.90 -4.51
CA HIS A 260 1.98 -19.25 -4.81
C HIS A 260 2.20 -18.01 -3.92
N VAL A 261 1.14 -17.22 -3.69
CA VAL A 261 1.20 -16.04 -2.80
C VAL A 261 1.46 -16.47 -1.35
N ALA A 262 0.78 -17.51 -0.88
CA ALA A 262 1.00 -18.08 0.45
C ALA A 262 2.43 -18.61 0.62
N ALA A 263 2.94 -19.33 -0.37
CA ALA A 263 4.31 -19.84 -0.38
C ALA A 263 5.35 -18.72 -0.38
N ALA A 264 5.16 -17.70 -1.23
CA ALA A 264 6.03 -16.51 -1.30
C ALA A 264 6.02 -15.67 -0.01
N SER A 265 4.96 -15.72 0.81
CA SER A 265 4.95 -15.09 2.12
C SER A 265 5.81 -15.83 3.16
N GLY A 266 6.19 -17.06 2.88
CA GLY A 266 6.91 -17.93 3.82
C GLY A 266 6.08 -18.41 5.01
N ASN A 267 4.77 -18.09 5.08
CA ASN A 267 3.92 -18.45 6.21
C ASN A 267 3.35 -19.87 6.05
N ALA A 268 3.83 -20.80 6.87
CA ALA A 268 3.45 -22.21 6.82
C ALA A 268 1.96 -22.44 7.15
N ASP A 269 1.37 -21.67 8.05
CA ASP A 269 -0.02 -21.86 8.45
C ASP A 269 -0.98 -21.44 7.34
N LEU A 270 -0.66 -20.35 6.63
CA LEU A 270 -1.41 -19.94 5.44
C LEU A 270 -1.26 -20.97 4.32
N VAL A 271 -0.05 -21.51 4.09
CA VAL A 271 0.19 -22.58 3.12
C VAL A 271 -0.66 -23.81 3.46
N LYS A 272 -0.63 -24.29 4.72
CA LYS A 272 -1.45 -25.40 5.19
C LYS A 272 -2.94 -25.15 5.02
N MET A 273 -3.39 -23.93 5.35
CA MET A 273 -4.80 -23.57 5.21
C MET A 273 -5.23 -23.63 3.73
N VAL A 274 -4.44 -23.11 2.81
CA VAL A 274 -4.76 -23.16 1.37
C VAL A 274 -4.73 -24.60 0.87
N LEU A 275 -3.73 -25.39 1.24
CA LEU A 275 -3.61 -26.80 0.88
C LEU A 275 -4.76 -27.65 1.40
N SER A 276 -5.28 -27.35 2.60
CA SER A 276 -6.44 -28.05 3.18
C SER A 276 -7.72 -27.94 2.35
N LYS A 277 -7.75 -27.00 1.39
CA LYS A 277 -8.85 -26.83 0.45
C LYS A 277 -8.72 -27.65 -0.85
N GLY A 278 -7.69 -28.51 -0.95
CA GLY A 278 -7.51 -29.43 -2.06
C GLY A 278 -6.90 -28.81 -3.32
N VAL A 279 -6.16 -27.72 -3.20
CA VAL A 279 -5.43 -27.12 -4.33
C VAL A 279 -4.21 -27.98 -4.70
N ASP A 280 -3.82 -27.97 -5.99
CA ASP A 280 -2.65 -28.71 -6.46
C ASP A 280 -1.34 -28.04 -5.94
N PRO A 281 -0.53 -28.75 -5.13
CA PRO A 281 0.74 -28.23 -4.63
C PRO A 281 1.82 -28.07 -5.73
N ASN A 282 1.58 -28.61 -6.93
CA ASN A 282 2.49 -28.57 -8.09
C ASN A 282 2.05 -27.59 -9.17
N ALA A 283 0.97 -26.84 -8.95
CA ALA A 283 0.49 -25.85 -9.91
C ALA A 283 1.62 -24.88 -10.28
N MET A 284 1.78 -24.63 -11.58
CA MET A 284 2.73 -23.61 -12.06
C MET A 284 2.06 -22.23 -12.08
N SER A 285 2.79 -21.21 -11.68
CA SER A 285 2.38 -19.83 -12.00
C SER A 285 2.44 -19.65 -13.52
N GLU A 286 1.53 -18.84 -14.07
CA GLU A 286 1.48 -18.57 -15.51
C GLU A 286 1.60 -17.07 -15.71
N PRO A 287 2.79 -16.55 -16.02
CA PRO A 287 2.94 -15.12 -16.26
C PRO A 287 1.98 -14.68 -17.38
N PRO A 288 1.38 -13.47 -17.26
CA PRO A 288 0.42 -12.98 -18.23
C PRO A 288 1.03 -12.94 -19.63
N PRO A 289 0.22 -13.13 -20.69
CA PRO A 289 0.68 -12.99 -22.05
C PRO A 289 1.30 -11.61 -22.27
N PRO A 290 2.26 -11.46 -23.20
CA PRO A 290 2.82 -10.17 -23.51
C PRO A 290 1.71 -9.17 -23.86
N PRO A 291 1.84 -7.90 -23.46
CA PRO A 291 0.97 -6.88 -24.00
C PRO A 291 1.03 -6.96 -25.53
N ALA A 292 -0.15 -6.91 -26.17
CA ALA A 292 -0.20 -6.85 -27.62
C ALA A 292 0.75 -5.76 -28.12
N PRO A 293 1.55 -6.01 -29.15
CA PRO A 293 2.41 -4.97 -29.71
C PRO A 293 1.51 -3.76 -30.02
N PRO A 294 1.97 -2.53 -29.72
CA PRO A 294 1.18 -1.35 -30.04
C PRO A 294 0.77 -1.47 -31.52
N VAL A 295 -0.55 -1.40 -31.77
CA VAL A 295 -1.08 -1.40 -33.12
C VAL A 295 -0.39 -0.22 -33.80
N GLN A 296 0.57 -0.51 -34.68
CA GLN A 296 1.09 0.49 -35.58
C GLN A 296 -0.10 0.90 -36.42
N VAL A 297 -0.72 2.02 -36.11
CA VAL A 297 -1.59 2.71 -37.03
C VAL A 297 -0.66 3.11 -38.17
N ALA A 298 -0.61 2.27 -39.19
CA ALA A 298 0.03 2.60 -40.43
C ALA A 298 -0.67 3.86 -40.93
N GLN A 299 -0.11 5.02 -40.68
CA GLN A 299 -0.39 6.21 -41.44
C GLN A 299 0.01 5.86 -42.87
N LEU A 300 -0.99 5.52 -43.69
CA LEU A 300 -0.93 5.57 -45.13
C LEU A 300 -0.67 7.02 -45.53
N VAL A 301 0.61 7.43 -45.48
CA VAL A 301 1.08 8.59 -46.24
C VAL A 301 1.87 8.02 -47.39
N ALA A 302 1.21 8.01 -48.56
CA ALA A 302 1.88 7.81 -49.83
C ALA A 302 2.92 8.92 -50.06
N GLY A 303 4.17 8.55 -50.29
CA GLY A 303 5.19 9.49 -50.76
C GLY A 303 6.57 9.28 -50.19
N GLY A 304 7.40 8.54 -50.86
CA GLY A 304 8.85 8.68 -51.13
C GLY A 304 9.82 9.00 -50.00
N GLY A 305 10.86 8.16 -49.88
CA GLY A 305 12.13 8.53 -49.27
C GLY A 305 12.46 7.77 -47.99
N GLY A 306 13.36 6.76 -48.14
CA GLY A 306 13.83 5.97 -47.00
C GLY A 306 14.56 6.82 -45.97
N GLN A 307 14.02 6.97 -44.82
CA GLN A 307 14.71 7.35 -43.60
C GLN A 307 14.61 6.26 -42.56
N LYS A 308 15.77 5.76 -42.15
CA LYS A 308 15.88 4.93 -40.96
C LYS A 308 15.30 5.71 -39.78
N VAL A 309 14.11 5.33 -39.30
CA VAL A 309 13.55 5.88 -38.06
C VAL A 309 14.44 5.38 -36.91
N ALA A 310 15.33 6.22 -36.44
CA ALA A 310 15.99 6.03 -35.16
C ALA A 310 14.91 6.03 -34.09
N ARG A 311 14.87 4.97 -33.27
CA ARG A 311 14.08 4.96 -32.02
C ARG A 311 14.68 6.01 -31.08
N ALA A 312 14.02 7.16 -31.04
CA ALA A 312 14.32 8.24 -30.10
C ALA A 312 13.23 8.28 -29.04
N ASP A 313 13.24 7.34 -28.12
CA ASP A 313 12.77 7.57 -26.77
C ASP A 313 13.61 6.72 -25.81
N GLY A 314 14.18 7.38 -24.81
CA GLY A 314 15.00 6.75 -23.76
C GLY A 314 14.16 5.89 -22.81
N THR A 315 13.26 5.06 -23.34
CA THR A 315 12.47 4.14 -22.54
C THR A 315 13.37 3.00 -22.08
N ARG A 316 13.51 2.91 -20.76
CA ARG A 316 14.15 1.80 -20.08
C ARG A 316 13.54 0.49 -20.60
N PRO A 317 14.34 -0.52 -20.92
CA PRO A 317 13.78 -1.81 -21.34
C PRO A 317 12.76 -2.28 -20.30
N PRO A 318 11.63 -2.85 -20.73
CA PRO A 318 10.64 -3.36 -19.79
C PRO A 318 11.32 -4.37 -18.85
N PRO A 319 10.88 -4.43 -17.59
CA PRO A 319 11.43 -5.39 -16.63
C PRO A 319 11.29 -6.81 -17.21
N PRO A 320 12.25 -7.71 -16.92
CA PRO A 320 12.17 -9.09 -17.36
C PRO A 320 10.86 -9.72 -16.85
N ARG A 321 10.24 -10.53 -17.71
CA ARG A 321 8.98 -11.19 -17.38
C ARG A 321 9.15 -12.15 -16.22
N PRO A 322 8.14 -12.29 -15.34
CA PRO A 322 8.12 -13.34 -14.34
C PRO A 322 8.26 -14.72 -15.02
N VAL A 323 9.06 -15.59 -14.43
CA VAL A 323 9.21 -16.98 -14.87
C VAL A 323 8.19 -17.82 -14.11
N ALA A 324 7.56 -18.78 -14.79
CA ALA A 324 6.64 -19.72 -14.16
C ALA A 324 7.38 -20.56 -13.09
N LYS A 325 6.80 -20.65 -11.90
CA LYS A 325 7.39 -21.38 -10.76
C LYS A 325 6.33 -22.16 -10.00
N THR A 326 6.75 -23.24 -9.33
CA THR A 326 5.87 -23.97 -8.40
C THR A 326 5.80 -23.24 -7.04
N PRO A 327 4.77 -23.51 -6.23
CA PRO A 327 4.70 -23.00 -4.84
C PRO A 327 5.95 -23.37 -4.02
N LEU A 328 6.54 -24.56 -4.26
CA LEU A 328 7.73 -25.00 -3.54
C LEU A 328 8.96 -24.13 -3.85
N ILE A 329 9.13 -23.70 -5.11
CA ILE A 329 10.20 -22.75 -5.48
C ILE A 329 9.96 -21.40 -4.82
N PHE A 330 8.71 -20.88 -4.78
CA PHE A 330 8.40 -19.64 -4.07
C PHE A 330 8.68 -19.72 -2.58
N ALA A 331 8.35 -20.84 -1.91
CA ALA A 331 8.65 -21.04 -0.49
C ALA A 331 10.17 -21.10 -0.22
N ALA A 332 10.94 -21.67 -1.15
CA ALA A 332 12.40 -21.71 -1.10
C ALA A 332 13.01 -20.31 -1.28
N GLU A 333 12.51 -19.51 -2.24
CA GLU A 333 12.90 -18.10 -2.43
C GLU A 333 12.58 -17.23 -1.19
N ALA A 334 11.46 -17.51 -0.53
CA ALA A 334 11.10 -16.87 0.74
C ALA A 334 11.97 -17.33 1.93
N GLY A 335 12.79 -18.35 1.75
CA GLY A 335 13.63 -18.90 2.81
C GLY A 335 12.86 -19.60 3.91
N SER A 336 11.66 -20.11 3.64
CA SER A 336 10.81 -20.72 4.67
C SER A 336 10.83 -22.25 4.63
N ALA A 337 11.73 -22.86 5.39
CA ALA A 337 11.74 -24.32 5.58
C ALA A 337 10.38 -24.86 6.09
N PRO A 338 9.66 -24.19 7.02
CA PRO A 338 8.33 -24.67 7.44
C PRO A 338 7.29 -24.66 6.31
N ALA A 339 7.29 -23.66 5.42
CA ALA A 339 6.39 -23.61 4.27
C ALA A 339 6.77 -24.68 3.24
N MET A 340 8.07 -24.86 2.98
CA MET A 340 8.56 -25.96 2.12
C MET A 340 8.13 -27.33 2.63
N LYS A 341 8.26 -27.59 3.95
CA LYS A 341 7.81 -28.85 4.57
C LYS A 341 6.31 -29.07 4.37
N ALA A 342 5.50 -28.07 4.63
CA ALA A 342 4.05 -28.17 4.44
C ALA A 342 3.68 -28.50 2.98
N LEU A 343 4.37 -27.94 2.00
CA LEU A 343 4.16 -28.22 0.59
C LEU A 343 4.59 -29.65 0.21
N VAL A 344 5.73 -30.11 0.69
CA VAL A 344 6.25 -31.47 0.42
C VAL A 344 5.34 -32.52 1.06
N GLU A 345 4.88 -32.33 2.29
CA GLU A 345 3.91 -33.19 2.98
C GLU A 345 2.58 -33.29 2.21
N ALA A 346 2.21 -32.23 1.48
CA ALA A 346 1.03 -32.21 0.61
C ALA A 346 1.28 -32.76 -0.80
N GLY A 347 2.49 -33.27 -1.09
CA GLY A 347 2.82 -33.89 -2.38
C GLY A 347 3.48 -32.95 -3.40
N ALA A 348 4.07 -31.83 -2.98
CA ALA A 348 4.89 -31.01 -3.87
C ALA A 348 6.15 -31.79 -4.31
N LYS A 349 6.42 -31.78 -5.62
CA LYS A 349 7.53 -32.49 -6.23
C LYS A 349 8.76 -31.60 -6.34
N VAL A 350 9.83 -31.93 -5.66
CA VAL A 350 11.11 -31.22 -5.70
C VAL A 350 11.75 -31.21 -7.08
N SER A 351 11.49 -32.25 -7.88
CA SER A 351 12.06 -32.42 -9.22
C SER A 351 11.53 -31.46 -10.28
N ILE A 352 10.45 -30.72 -9.99
CA ILE A 352 9.89 -29.75 -10.94
C ILE A 352 10.75 -28.49 -10.89
N LYS A 353 11.43 -28.22 -12.01
CA LYS A 353 12.22 -26.99 -12.22
C LYS A 353 11.40 -25.91 -12.91
N ALA A 354 11.72 -24.65 -12.66
CA ALA A 354 11.19 -23.56 -13.46
C ALA A 354 11.73 -23.64 -14.92
N PRO A 355 11.05 -23.06 -15.91
CA PRO A 355 11.47 -23.09 -17.32
C PRO A 355 12.87 -22.48 -17.57
N ASP A 356 13.34 -21.62 -16.70
CA ASP A 356 14.67 -21.02 -16.75
C ASP A 356 15.76 -21.88 -16.08
N GLY A 357 15.42 -23.07 -15.61
CA GLY A 357 16.32 -23.99 -14.91
C GLY A 357 16.39 -23.80 -13.40
N THR A 358 15.68 -22.81 -12.82
CA THR A 358 15.70 -22.60 -11.36
C THR A 358 15.13 -23.82 -10.64
N THR A 359 15.93 -24.40 -9.73
CA THR A 359 15.56 -25.50 -8.84
C THR A 359 15.22 -24.99 -7.44
N VAL A 360 14.64 -25.87 -6.61
CA VAL A 360 14.37 -25.56 -5.20
C VAL A 360 15.67 -25.21 -4.45
N ALA A 361 16.77 -25.92 -4.74
CA ALA A 361 18.08 -25.67 -4.12
C ALA A 361 18.67 -24.31 -4.52
N LEU A 362 18.60 -23.93 -5.81
CA LEU A 362 19.04 -22.61 -6.28
C LEU A 362 18.22 -21.49 -5.64
N ALA A 363 16.91 -21.66 -5.56
CA ALA A 363 16.00 -20.70 -4.91
C ALA A 363 16.32 -20.52 -3.41
N ALA A 364 16.53 -21.63 -2.71
CA ALA A 364 16.89 -21.62 -1.28
C ALA A 364 18.26 -20.96 -1.04
N ALA A 365 19.25 -21.20 -1.89
CA ALA A 365 20.55 -20.53 -1.79
C ALA A 365 20.44 -19.02 -1.91
N GLY A 366 19.61 -18.51 -2.82
CA GLY A 366 19.37 -17.08 -3.02
C GLY A 366 18.59 -16.42 -1.87
N SER A 367 17.85 -17.19 -1.08
CA SER A 367 17.06 -16.67 0.04
C SER A 367 17.91 -16.16 1.21
N GLY A 368 19.12 -16.70 1.37
CA GLY A 368 19.99 -16.46 2.52
C GLY A 368 19.57 -17.18 3.80
N ASN A 369 18.55 -18.02 3.77
CA ASN A 369 18.13 -18.78 4.94
C ASN A 369 18.78 -20.18 4.92
N LEU A 370 19.66 -20.43 5.90
CA LEU A 370 20.42 -21.68 5.97
C LEU A 370 19.54 -22.91 6.25
N ASP A 371 18.45 -22.76 7.01
CA ASP A 371 17.56 -23.90 7.30
C ASP A 371 16.73 -24.29 6.07
N ALA A 372 16.31 -23.30 5.27
CA ALA A 372 15.68 -23.58 3.98
C ALA A 372 16.65 -24.28 3.01
N MET A 373 17.92 -23.84 3.00
CA MET A 373 18.96 -24.48 2.18
C MET A 373 19.24 -25.92 2.62
N LYS A 374 19.40 -26.14 3.93
CA LYS A 374 19.60 -27.50 4.47
C LYS A 374 18.45 -28.42 4.06
N TYR A 375 17.21 -27.95 4.23
CA TYR A 375 16.05 -28.73 3.85
C TYR A 375 15.96 -28.96 2.34
N ALA A 376 16.31 -27.98 1.51
CA ALA A 376 16.36 -28.15 0.06
C ALA A 376 17.34 -29.27 -0.35
N LEU A 377 18.54 -29.35 0.28
CA LEU A 377 19.55 -30.39 0.01
C LEU A 377 19.20 -31.74 0.65
N GLU A 378 18.39 -31.79 1.69
CA GLU A 378 17.78 -33.04 2.18
C GLU A 378 16.81 -33.63 1.17
N LEU A 379 16.08 -32.79 0.44
CA LEU A 379 15.13 -33.22 -0.59
C LEU A 379 15.80 -33.59 -1.91
N ASP A 380 16.80 -32.81 -2.34
CA ASP A 380 17.57 -33.03 -3.55
C ASP A 380 19.02 -32.52 -3.35
N PRO A 381 20.01 -33.42 -3.19
CA PRO A 381 21.40 -33.05 -2.89
C PRO A 381 22.18 -32.54 -4.10
N ASP A 382 21.54 -32.24 -5.23
CA ASP A 382 22.20 -31.78 -6.46
C ASP A 382 22.75 -30.35 -6.30
N LEU A 383 24.07 -30.24 -6.08
CA LEU A 383 24.81 -28.98 -6.05
C LEU A 383 25.27 -28.49 -7.42
N THR A 384 25.05 -29.28 -8.47
CA THR A 384 25.50 -28.99 -9.84
C THR A 384 24.45 -28.30 -10.69
N ALA A 385 23.27 -28.09 -10.13
CA ALA A 385 22.16 -27.40 -10.80
C ALA A 385 22.59 -25.99 -11.27
N ILE A 386 22.26 -25.68 -12.51
CA ILE A 386 22.56 -24.41 -13.17
C ILE A 386 21.25 -23.70 -13.47
N GLY A 387 21.17 -22.47 -13.02
CA GLY A 387 20.03 -21.58 -13.25
C GLY A 387 20.22 -20.63 -14.44
N PRO A 388 19.36 -19.61 -14.57
CA PRO A 388 19.45 -18.60 -15.61
C PRO A 388 20.86 -17.99 -15.74
N ASN A 389 21.24 -17.69 -16.97
CA ASN A 389 22.59 -17.16 -17.31
C ASN A 389 23.75 -18.05 -16.84
N HIS A 390 23.55 -19.35 -16.80
CA HIS A 390 24.54 -20.35 -16.37
C HIS A 390 25.09 -20.10 -14.96
N ARG A 391 24.21 -19.71 -14.03
CA ARG A 391 24.59 -19.38 -12.64
C ARG A 391 24.51 -20.61 -11.75
N SER A 392 25.60 -20.89 -11.05
CA SER A 392 25.69 -21.98 -10.07
C SER A 392 25.07 -21.58 -8.73
N ILE A 393 24.89 -22.55 -7.84
CA ILE A 393 24.37 -22.36 -6.49
C ILE A 393 25.17 -21.31 -5.68
N MET A 394 26.49 -21.22 -5.89
CA MET A 394 27.34 -20.22 -5.25
C MET A 394 27.04 -18.80 -5.73
N HIS A 395 26.69 -18.61 -6.99
CA HIS A 395 26.25 -17.31 -7.52
C HIS A 395 24.95 -16.84 -6.86
N TYR A 396 24.01 -17.75 -6.59
CA TYR A 396 22.76 -17.42 -5.89
C TYR A 396 23.02 -17.08 -4.42
N ALA A 397 23.86 -17.85 -3.73
CA ALA A 397 24.19 -17.58 -2.34
C ALA A 397 24.84 -16.22 -2.10
N ILE A 398 25.64 -15.73 -3.07
CA ILE A 398 26.30 -14.43 -3.02
C ILE A 398 25.35 -13.25 -3.29
N GLU A 399 24.23 -13.46 -3.97
CA GLU A 399 23.23 -12.39 -4.19
C GLU A 399 22.63 -11.85 -2.91
N ASN A 400 22.65 -12.64 -1.86
CA ASN A 400 22.30 -12.17 -0.53
C ASN A 400 23.40 -11.25 0.01
N LYS A 401 23.10 -9.96 0.07
CA LYS A 401 24.06 -8.91 0.45
C LYS A 401 24.29 -8.77 1.96
N ASN A 402 23.62 -9.57 2.78
CA ASN A 402 23.79 -9.54 4.23
C ASN A 402 24.90 -10.53 4.63
N PRO A 403 26.06 -10.05 5.19
CA PRO A 403 27.16 -10.93 5.60
C PRO A 403 26.73 -11.99 6.62
N ASP A 404 25.84 -11.64 7.56
CA ASP A 404 25.41 -12.55 8.64
C ASP A 404 24.67 -13.79 8.12
N THR A 405 24.08 -13.71 6.94
CA THR A 405 23.36 -14.82 6.31
C THR A 405 24.12 -15.42 5.12
N ALA A 406 24.81 -14.58 4.35
CA ALA A 406 25.58 -15.05 3.18
C ALA A 406 26.79 -15.90 3.59
N ILE A 407 27.57 -15.48 4.59
CA ILE A 407 28.79 -16.19 5.02
C ILE A 407 28.49 -17.61 5.51
N PRO A 408 27.54 -17.86 6.43
CA PRO A 408 27.17 -19.22 6.82
C PRO A 408 26.64 -20.06 5.66
N MET A 409 25.92 -19.46 4.70
CA MET A 409 25.42 -20.14 3.51
C MET A 409 26.57 -20.60 2.61
N LEU A 410 27.51 -19.71 2.31
CA LEU A 410 28.68 -19.99 1.48
C LEU A 410 29.57 -21.08 2.10
N GLN A 411 29.83 -21.00 3.41
CA GLN A 411 30.56 -22.03 4.14
C GLN A 411 29.87 -23.38 4.04
N TYR A 412 28.57 -23.42 4.34
CA TYR A 412 27.81 -24.67 4.29
C TYR A 412 27.81 -25.31 2.91
N LEU A 413 27.64 -24.52 1.84
CA LEU A 413 27.68 -25.04 0.47
C LEU A 413 29.06 -25.53 0.07
N ALA A 414 30.13 -24.85 0.49
CA ALA A 414 31.52 -25.30 0.27
C ALA A 414 31.80 -26.62 1.00
N ASP A 415 31.41 -26.74 2.28
CA ASP A 415 31.53 -27.96 3.07
C ASP A 415 30.76 -29.14 2.44
N LYS A 416 29.69 -28.86 1.72
CA LYS A 416 28.93 -29.86 0.94
C LYS A 416 29.54 -30.18 -0.43
N GLY A 417 30.61 -29.49 -0.84
CA GLY A 417 31.33 -29.74 -2.08
C GLY A 417 30.80 -28.93 -3.29
N ALA A 418 30.13 -27.82 -3.07
CA ALA A 418 29.75 -26.92 -4.18
C ALA A 418 31.00 -26.37 -4.88
N LYS A 419 30.96 -26.25 -6.22
CA LYS A 419 32.03 -25.63 -6.99
C LYS A 419 32.09 -24.12 -6.73
N LEU A 420 33.26 -23.65 -6.27
CA LEU A 420 33.43 -22.26 -5.82
C LEU A 420 33.76 -21.30 -6.97
N ASP A 421 34.32 -21.76 -8.06
CA ASP A 421 34.88 -20.96 -9.16
C ASP A 421 34.16 -21.17 -10.50
N GLU A 422 32.98 -21.76 -10.50
CA GLU A 422 32.20 -22.00 -11.73
C GLU A 422 31.81 -20.67 -12.40
N LYS A 423 32.04 -20.62 -13.72
CA LYS A 423 31.77 -19.38 -14.48
C LYS A 423 30.34 -19.37 -15.02
N ASN A 424 29.70 -18.20 -14.92
CA ASN A 424 28.40 -17.95 -15.53
C ASN A 424 28.51 -17.76 -17.06
N ALA A 425 27.38 -17.50 -17.75
CA ALA A 425 27.35 -17.26 -19.20
C ALA A 425 28.17 -16.03 -19.68
N LYS A 426 28.56 -15.13 -18.78
CA LYS A 426 29.43 -13.98 -19.08
C LYS A 426 30.88 -14.23 -18.77
N GLY A 427 31.22 -15.40 -18.25
CA GLY A 427 32.56 -15.76 -17.79
C GLY A 427 32.88 -15.27 -16.37
N ASP A 428 31.92 -14.69 -15.66
CA ASP A 428 32.11 -14.23 -14.28
C ASP A 428 32.03 -15.42 -13.30
N THR A 429 32.95 -15.47 -12.35
CA THR A 429 32.88 -16.37 -11.19
C THR A 429 32.00 -15.77 -10.09
N PRO A 430 31.56 -16.56 -9.08
CA PRO A 430 30.88 -16.01 -7.91
C PRO A 430 31.68 -14.88 -7.24
N GLY A 431 33.02 -14.97 -7.17
CA GLY A 431 33.91 -13.93 -6.64
C GLY A 431 33.82 -12.60 -7.40
N ASP A 432 33.60 -12.62 -8.71
CA ASP A 432 33.43 -11.40 -9.52
C ASP A 432 32.17 -10.63 -9.19
N PHE A 433 31.12 -11.31 -8.74
CA PHE A 433 29.87 -10.66 -8.27
C PHE A 433 30.09 -9.88 -6.99
N ILE A 434 30.87 -10.40 -6.05
CA ILE A 434 31.18 -9.73 -4.77
C ILE A 434 31.96 -8.45 -5.03
N ASN A 435 32.94 -8.49 -5.94
CA ASN A 435 33.79 -7.35 -6.27
C ASN A 435 32.99 -6.16 -6.81
N ARG A 436 31.89 -6.40 -7.53
CA ARG A 436 31.01 -5.34 -8.06
C ARG A 436 30.03 -4.80 -7.03
N GLY A 437 29.79 -5.50 -5.93
CA GLY A 437 28.76 -5.20 -4.93
C GLY A 437 29.22 -4.36 -3.72
N GLY A 438 30.51 -4.16 -3.52
CA GLY A 438 31.05 -3.39 -2.39
C GLY A 438 30.93 -4.05 -1.01
N GLN A 439 30.75 -5.38 -0.96
CA GLN A 439 30.56 -6.16 0.27
C GLN A 439 31.89 -6.72 0.78
N GLN A 440 32.63 -5.87 1.51
CA GLN A 440 34.00 -6.19 1.90
C GLN A 440 34.10 -7.46 2.78
N ASP A 441 33.19 -7.66 3.71
CA ASP A 441 33.22 -8.81 4.64
C ASP A 441 33.00 -10.13 3.89
N ILE A 442 32.00 -10.18 3.01
CA ILE A 442 31.73 -11.37 2.17
C ILE A 442 32.92 -11.61 1.23
N ARG A 443 33.54 -10.55 0.69
CA ARG A 443 34.72 -10.65 -0.17
C ARG A 443 35.90 -11.25 0.56
N ILE A 444 36.24 -10.74 1.73
CA ILE A 444 37.36 -11.25 2.53
C ILE A 444 37.13 -12.72 2.86
N PHE A 445 35.94 -13.04 3.33
CA PHE A 445 35.57 -14.43 3.63
C PHE A 445 35.69 -15.34 2.38
N TYR A 446 35.17 -14.89 1.24
CA TYR A 446 35.16 -15.73 0.02
C TYR A 446 36.57 -15.96 -0.54
N ILE A 447 37.44 -14.96 -0.50
CA ILE A 447 38.85 -15.11 -0.86
C ILE A 447 39.54 -16.15 0.04
N GLN A 448 39.28 -16.09 1.36
CA GLN A 448 39.82 -17.08 2.28
C GLN A 448 39.27 -18.48 1.98
N LEU A 449 37.95 -18.59 1.72
CA LEU A 449 37.31 -19.85 1.36
C LEU A 449 37.93 -20.47 0.08
N LEU A 450 38.21 -19.68 -0.93
CA LEU A 450 38.92 -20.14 -2.14
C LEU A 450 40.32 -20.68 -1.81
N LYS A 451 41.11 -19.98 -0.98
CA LYS A 451 42.45 -20.39 -0.55
C LYS A 451 42.42 -21.70 0.22
N ASP A 452 41.47 -21.85 1.14
CA ASP A 452 41.31 -23.06 1.94
C ASP A 452 41.01 -24.31 1.09
N HIS A 453 40.42 -24.08 -0.11
CA HIS A 453 40.12 -25.11 -1.09
C HIS A 453 41.17 -25.20 -2.22
N GLY A 454 42.31 -24.51 -2.08
CA GLY A 454 43.41 -24.56 -3.05
C GLY A 454 43.13 -23.91 -4.40
N ILE A 455 42.13 -23.00 -4.47
CA ILE A 455 41.75 -22.26 -5.68
C ILE A 455 42.45 -20.90 -5.67
N VAL A 456 43.27 -20.64 -6.70
CA VAL A 456 43.96 -19.34 -6.86
C VAL A 456 43.00 -18.35 -7.47
N SER A 457 42.68 -17.30 -6.73
CA SER A 457 41.85 -16.19 -7.25
C SER A 457 42.66 -15.35 -8.22
N GLN A 458 42.11 -15.02 -9.40
CA GLN A 458 42.74 -14.08 -10.36
C GLN A 458 42.79 -12.63 -9.82
N HIS A 459 42.27 -12.36 -8.63
CA HIS A 459 42.16 -11.04 -8.01
C HIS A 459 43.01 -10.88 -6.73
N ASP A 460 44.04 -11.72 -6.55
CA ASP A 460 45.00 -11.61 -5.42
C ASP A 460 46.08 -10.51 -5.63
N HIS A 461 45.83 -9.54 -6.52
CA HIS A 461 46.74 -8.41 -6.77
C HIS A 461 46.11 -7.07 -6.45
#